data_364e97487f8306725505e6c1162a4b53
#
_entry.id   364e97487f8306725505e6c1162a4b53
#
_cell.length_a   1.000
_cell.length_b   1.000
_cell.length_c   1.000
_cell.angle_alpha   90.00
_cell.angle_beta   90.00
_cell.angle_gamma   90.00
#
_symmetry.space_group_name_H-M   'P 1'
#
loop_
_entity.id
_entity.type
_entity.pdbx_description
1 polymer ?
#
loop_
_entity_poly.entity_id
_entity_poly.type
_entity_poly.pdbx_seq_one_letter_code
_entity_poly.pdbx_strand_id
1 'polypeptide(L)'
;LINRLQSPRQTFASGTRTSLTKIPANVNVNLNLSLSGRADLIALAPSYTFTTAVLGGQLVVGMSGQYGRAATSIAGTLTAIAGPIVMTRTGMLEGSLTSYGDLAPFAQLLWSHGVDNYMAYVTGNIPVGDYDPTRIPNIGLGHGAIDIGGAYTYFDPAAGNEISGVAGLTYNFRNPDTLYRSGIDFHFDWGASHYLTKQLFLGIVGYAYQQITDDSGQNPILGGFRSRVFGVGPQIGYGFPVADMQGSLSLRGYGEFGAANRPSGWNTWLTFTISPSAPAAIARTKHLVVK
;
A
#
# COMPACT_ATOMS: atom_id res chain seq x y z
N LEU A 1 2.94 -4.65 12.96
CA LEU A 1 3.12 -3.57 12.00
C LEU A 1 2.32 -2.35 12.47
N ILE A 2 3.00 -1.27 12.80
CA ILE A 2 2.35 0.01 13.14
C ILE A 2 2.62 0.96 11.97
N ASN A 3 1.56 1.42 11.33
CA ASN A 3 1.65 2.34 10.21
C ASN A 3 1.03 3.68 10.58
N ARG A 4 1.71 4.76 10.28
CA ARG A 4 1.19 6.12 10.35
C ARG A 4 1.33 6.79 9.00
N LEU A 5 0.21 7.04 8.35
CA LEU A 5 0.11 7.78 7.09
C LEU A 5 -0.37 9.19 7.37
N GLN A 6 0.34 10.17 6.88
CA GLN A 6 -0.10 11.56 6.91
C GLN A 6 0.12 12.19 5.54
N SER A 7 -0.95 12.64 4.91
CA SER A 7 -0.91 13.33 3.63
C SER A 7 -1.07 14.84 3.86
N PRO A 8 -0.18 15.69 3.33
CA PRO A 8 -0.46 17.12 3.20
C PRO A 8 -1.63 17.32 2.24
N ARG A 9 -2.35 18.44 2.39
CA ARG A 9 -3.43 18.80 1.47
C ARG A 9 -2.91 18.86 0.04
N GLN A 10 -3.46 18.03 -0.81
CA GLN A 10 -3.21 18.10 -2.25
C GLN A 10 -4.46 18.57 -2.98
N THR A 11 -4.26 19.43 -3.97
CA THR A 11 -5.33 19.90 -4.85
C THR A 11 -5.47 18.89 -5.98
N PHE A 12 -6.58 18.17 -6.02
CA PHE A 12 -6.93 17.28 -7.12
C PHE A 12 -7.70 18.06 -8.18
N ALA A 13 -7.17 18.03 -9.37
CA ALA A 13 -7.78 18.44 -10.62
C ALA A 13 -8.48 19.82 -10.64
N SER A 14 -7.90 20.76 -11.34
CA SER A 14 -8.68 21.76 -12.04
C SER A 14 -9.34 21.09 -13.25
N GLY A 15 -10.45 20.38 -13.03
CA GLY A 15 -11.24 19.77 -14.08
C GLY A 15 -12.19 20.81 -14.68
N THR A 16 -11.84 21.37 -15.81
CA THR A 16 -12.79 22.10 -16.65
C THR A 16 -13.72 21.11 -17.34
N ARG A 17 -14.98 21.09 -16.92
CA ARG A 17 -16.17 20.42 -17.46
C ARG A 17 -16.67 19.22 -16.67
N THR A 18 -17.52 19.53 -15.73
CA THR A 18 -18.67 18.66 -15.50
C THR A 18 -19.80 19.18 -16.38
N SER A 19 -20.32 18.38 -17.30
CA SER A 19 -21.57 18.67 -18.00
C SER A 19 -22.70 18.46 -17.00
N LEU A 20 -22.92 19.45 -16.14
CA LEU A 20 -24.18 19.57 -15.43
C LEU A 20 -25.21 19.95 -16.49
N THR A 21 -26.10 19.04 -16.81
CA THR A 21 -27.11 19.08 -17.90
C THR A 21 -28.13 20.22 -17.82
N LYS A 22 -27.79 21.40 -17.31
CA LYS A 22 -28.60 22.62 -17.31
C LYS A 22 -27.79 23.90 -17.05
N ILE A 23 -26.48 23.94 -17.34
CA ILE A 23 -25.74 25.20 -17.26
C ILE A 23 -25.89 25.93 -18.58
N PRO A 24 -26.32 27.20 -18.60
CA PRO A 24 -26.35 28.00 -19.80
C PRO A 24 -24.99 28.04 -20.49
N ALA A 25 -24.95 28.08 -21.82
CA ALA A 25 -23.72 27.98 -22.63
C ALA A 25 -22.68 29.08 -22.34
N ASN A 26 -23.05 30.13 -21.64
CA ASN A 26 -22.23 31.29 -21.26
C ASN A 26 -21.75 31.25 -19.78
N VAL A 27 -21.96 30.14 -19.06
CA VAL A 27 -21.48 29.97 -17.66
C VAL A 27 -20.33 29.02 -17.61
N ASN A 28 -19.18 29.49 -17.16
CA ASN A 28 -18.00 28.65 -16.85
C ASN A 28 -18.03 28.22 -15.37
N VAL A 29 -17.95 26.93 -15.12
CA VAL A 29 -17.92 26.38 -13.76
C VAL A 29 -16.58 25.71 -13.52
N ASN A 30 -15.91 26.09 -12.44
CA ASN A 30 -14.67 25.51 -11.99
C ASN A 30 -14.87 24.93 -10.59
N LEU A 31 -14.54 23.64 -10.41
CA LEU A 31 -14.58 22.93 -9.15
C LEU A 31 -13.16 22.54 -8.75
N ASN A 32 -12.65 23.12 -7.68
CA ASN A 32 -11.38 22.72 -7.05
C ASN A 32 -11.68 21.85 -5.85
N LEU A 33 -11.12 20.64 -5.84
CA LEU A 33 -11.21 19.71 -4.70
C LEU A 33 -9.83 19.48 -4.11
N SER A 34 -9.73 19.53 -2.79
CA SER A 34 -8.54 19.11 -2.05
C SER A 34 -8.90 17.98 -1.10
N LEU A 35 -8.10 16.92 -1.13
CA LEU A 35 -8.25 15.76 -0.29
C LEU A 35 -7.05 15.67 0.66
N SER A 36 -7.30 15.44 1.94
CA SER A 36 -6.27 15.07 2.90
C SER A 36 -6.72 13.84 3.68
N GLY A 37 -5.76 12.99 4.04
CA GLY A 37 -6.02 11.77 4.78
C GLY A 37 -4.92 11.45 5.78
N ARG A 38 -5.31 10.76 6.85
CA ARG A 38 -4.41 10.19 7.84
C ARG A 38 -4.93 8.82 8.24
N ALA A 39 -4.03 7.86 8.38
CA ALA A 39 -4.35 6.56 8.97
C ALA A 39 -3.26 6.15 9.96
N ASP A 40 -3.69 5.62 11.12
CA ASP A 40 -2.85 5.00 12.13
C ASP A 40 -3.37 3.56 12.31
N LEU A 41 -2.61 2.56 11.82
CA LEU A 41 -3.06 1.18 11.70
C LEU A 41 -2.09 0.22 12.37
N ILE A 42 -2.62 -0.83 12.97
CA ILE A 42 -1.89 -2.02 13.41
C ILE A 42 -2.30 -3.16 12.49
N ALA A 43 -1.32 -3.87 11.92
CA ALA A 43 -1.55 -5.07 11.13
C ALA A 43 -0.93 -6.30 11.80
N LEU A 44 -1.63 -7.42 11.75
CA LEU A 44 -1.16 -8.74 12.18
C LEU A 44 -1.13 -9.65 10.97
N ALA A 45 -0.06 -10.44 10.83
CA ALA A 45 0.12 -11.35 9.69
C ALA A 45 0.68 -12.71 10.17
N PRO A 46 -0.13 -13.51 10.87
CA PRO A 46 0.27 -14.89 11.21
C PRO A 46 0.50 -15.70 9.94
N SER A 47 1.54 -16.51 9.96
CA SER A 47 1.89 -17.38 8.83
C SER A 47 2.43 -18.73 9.32
N TYR A 48 2.27 -19.74 8.46
CA TYR A 48 2.79 -21.08 8.66
C TYR A 48 3.72 -21.45 7.51
N THR A 49 4.90 -21.92 7.85
CA THR A 49 5.93 -22.37 6.90
C THR A 49 5.94 -23.89 6.88
N PHE A 50 5.64 -24.49 5.74
CA PHE A 50 5.67 -25.94 5.58
C PHE A 50 7.13 -26.45 5.57
N THR A 51 7.36 -27.56 6.24
CA THR A 51 8.68 -28.21 6.27
C THR A 51 8.97 -29.00 4.99
N THR A 52 7.91 -29.49 4.32
CA THR A 52 8.02 -30.23 3.06
C THR A 52 8.19 -29.25 1.91
N ALA A 53 9.20 -29.48 1.07
CA ALA A 53 9.41 -28.66 -0.12
C ALA A 53 8.29 -28.88 -1.14
N VAL A 54 7.83 -27.80 -1.74
CA VAL A 54 6.87 -27.75 -2.83
C VAL A 54 7.57 -27.13 -4.04
N LEU A 55 7.59 -27.82 -5.18
CA LEU A 55 8.30 -27.39 -6.40
C LEU A 55 9.77 -26.97 -6.12
N GLY A 56 10.42 -27.68 -5.22
CA GLY A 56 11.80 -27.38 -4.81
C GLY A 56 11.96 -26.14 -3.89
N GLY A 57 10.89 -25.48 -3.53
CA GLY A 57 10.84 -24.31 -2.68
C GLY A 57 10.13 -24.57 -1.34
N GLN A 58 10.23 -23.62 -0.44
CA GLN A 58 9.56 -23.62 0.86
C GLN A 58 8.23 -22.86 0.76
N LEU A 59 7.11 -23.54 0.99
CA LEU A 59 5.78 -22.95 0.97
C LEU A 59 5.50 -22.27 2.32
N VAL A 60 5.03 -21.02 2.25
CA VAL A 60 4.51 -20.25 3.39
C VAL A 60 3.08 -19.84 3.06
N VAL A 61 2.16 -20.05 4.00
CA VAL A 61 0.78 -19.56 3.90
C VAL A 61 0.45 -18.73 5.12
N GLY A 62 -0.42 -17.75 4.96
CA GLY A 62 -0.82 -16.90 6.06
C GLY A 62 -2.01 -16.04 5.72
N MET A 63 -2.35 -15.18 6.66
CA MET A 63 -3.42 -14.20 6.52
C MET A 63 -3.03 -12.94 7.27
N SER A 64 -3.22 -11.79 6.67
CA SER A 64 -3.08 -10.52 7.36
C SER A 64 -4.43 -9.85 7.57
N GLY A 65 -4.51 -9.07 8.64
CA GLY A 65 -5.65 -8.22 8.95
C GLY A 65 -5.17 -6.96 9.66
N GLN A 66 -5.95 -5.90 9.59
CA GLN A 66 -5.58 -4.61 10.15
C GLN A 66 -6.72 -4.01 10.99
N TYR A 67 -6.33 -3.22 11.98
CA TYR A 67 -7.22 -2.45 12.83
C TYR A 67 -6.59 -1.07 13.09
N GLY A 68 -7.41 -0.04 13.14
CA GLY A 68 -6.93 1.28 13.51
C GLY A 68 -7.86 2.41 13.14
N ARG A 69 -7.30 3.60 13.02
CA ARG A 69 -8.05 4.83 12.76
C ARG A 69 -7.68 5.40 11.39
N ALA A 70 -8.71 5.74 10.62
CA ALA A 70 -8.60 6.56 9.42
C ALA A 70 -9.37 7.88 9.61
N ALA A 71 -8.81 8.98 9.12
CA ALA A 71 -9.46 10.28 9.09
C ALA A 71 -9.23 10.93 7.72
N THR A 72 -10.27 11.51 7.16
CA THR A 72 -10.23 12.10 5.82
C THR A 72 -10.99 13.43 5.83
N SER A 73 -10.47 14.44 5.15
CA SER A 73 -11.20 15.66 4.85
C SER A 73 -11.15 15.97 3.36
N ILE A 74 -12.29 16.39 2.82
CA ILE A 74 -12.47 16.87 1.44
C ILE A 74 -12.94 18.30 1.52
N ALA A 75 -12.13 19.25 1.01
CA ALA A 75 -12.52 20.63 0.86
C ALA A 75 -12.77 20.93 -0.62
N GLY A 76 -13.88 21.61 -0.92
CA GLY A 76 -14.28 21.95 -2.28
C GLY A 76 -14.54 23.45 -2.43
N THR A 77 -14.11 24.01 -3.56
CA THR A 77 -14.44 25.37 -3.97
C THR A 77 -15.05 25.32 -5.35
N LEU A 78 -16.32 25.68 -5.44
CA LEU A 78 -17.05 25.83 -6.69
C LEU A 78 -17.06 27.31 -7.09
N THR A 79 -16.56 27.63 -8.27
CA THR A 79 -16.59 28.97 -8.84
C THR A 79 -17.41 28.95 -10.15
N ALA A 80 -18.46 29.73 -10.23
CA ALA A 80 -19.24 29.92 -11.42
C ALA A 80 -19.02 31.34 -11.95
N ILE A 81 -18.75 31.48 -13.25
CA ILE A 81 -18.49 32.75 -13.94
C ILE A 81 -19.51 32.90 -15.07
N ALA A 82 -20.32 33.97 -15.00
CA ALA A 82 -21.30 34.32 -16.02
C ALA A 82 -21.12 35.79 -16.42
N GLY A 83 -20.36 36.04 -17.48
CA GLY A 83 -19.98 37.41 -17.86
C GLY A 83 -19.21 38.11 -16.72
N PRO A 84 -19.66 39.29 -16.24
CA PRO A 84 -19.00 39.99 -15.13
C PRO A 84 -19.33 39.42 -13.74
N ILE A 85 -20.22 38.44 -13.64
CA ILE A 85 -20.66 37.87 -12.37
C ILE A 85 -19.81 36.66 -12.02
N VAL A 86 -19.17 36.72 -10.85
CA VAL A 86 -18.41 35.60 -10.26
C VAL A 86 -19.09 35.21 -8.95
N MET A 87 -19.48 33.93 -8.85
CA MET A 87 -19.99 33.34 -7.60
C MET A 87 -19.06 32.22 -7.15
N THR A 88 -18.68 32.25 -5.87
CA THR A 88 -17.82 31.21 -5.26
C THR A 88 -18.54 30.63 -4.06
N ARG A 89 -18.58 29.31 -3.98
CA ARG A 89 -19.02 28.56 -2.80
C ARG A 89 -17.92 27.60 -2.35
N THR A 90 -17.64 27.58 -1.05
CA THR A 90 -16.74 26.63 -0.42
C THR A 90 -17.53 25.68 0.47
N GLY A 91 -17.09 24.44 0.54
CA GLY A 91 -17.62 23.43 1.45
C GLY A 91 -16.51 22.48 1.91
N MET A 92 -16.70 21.90 3.07
CA MET A 92 -15.78 20.91 3.64
C MET A 92 -16.58 19.74 4.23
N LEU A 93 -16.11 18.52 3.96
CA LEU A 93 -16.61 17.29 4.54
C LEU A 93 -15.44 16.64 5.30
N GLU A 94 -15.68 16.25 6.53
CA GLU A 94 -14.70 15.56 7.36
C GLU A 94 -15.30 14.31 7.97
N GLY A 95 -14.47 13.30 8.17
CA GLY A 95 -14.87 12.07 8.84
C GLY A 95 -13.68 11.36 9.46
N SER A 96 -13.95 10.57 10.47
CA SER A 96 -12.98 9.65 11.06
C SER A 96 -13.67 8.36 11.48
N LEU A 97 -12.94 7.27 11.39
CA LEU A 97 -13.39 5.93 11.72
C LEU A 97 -12.27 5.20 12.45
N THR A 98 -12.62 4.45 13.49
CA THR A 98 -11.73 3.47 14.11
C THR A 98 -12.41 2.11 14.02
N SER A 99 -11.84 1.21 13.23
CA SER A 99 -12.43 -0.09 12.95
C SER A 99 -11.38 -1.06 12.39
N TYR A 100 -11.83 -2.23 11.96
CA TYR A 100 -11.03 -3.24 11.29
C TYR A 100 -11.11 -3.13 9.77
N GLY A 101 -10.02 -3.53 9.11
CA GLY A 101 -9.94 -3.61 7.66
C GLY A 101 -10.23 -5.01 7.14
N ASP A 102 -9.99 -5.19 5.86
CA ASP A 102 -10.17 -6.46 5.18
C ASP A 102 -9.14 -7.50 5.62
N LEU A 103 -9.42 -8.76 5.33
CA LEU A 103 -8.48 -9.86 5.49
C LEU A 103 -7.76 -10.12 4.17
N ALA A 104 -6.45 -10.31 4.25
CA ALA A 104 -5.63 -10.64 3.09
C ALA A 104 -4.93 -11.99 3.29
N PRO A 105 -5.49 -13.11 2.78
CA PRO A 105 -4.81 -14.39 2.72
C PRO A 105 -3.66 -14.32 1.72
N PHE A 106 -2.56 -15.02 2.02
CA PHE A 106 -1.41 -15.11 1.11
C PHE A 106 -0.79 -16.51 1.10
N ALA A 107 -0.18 -16.83 -0.03
CA ALA A 107 0.71 -17.96 -0.18
C ALA A 107 1.99 -17.49 -0.89
N GLN A 108 3.14 -17.97 -0.41
CA GLN A 108 4.46 -17.62 -0.92
C GLN A 108 5.27 -18.88 -1.11
N LEU A 109 6.00 -18.97 -2.19
CA LEU A 109 6.94 -20.04 -2.47
C LEU A 109 8.34 -19.45 -2.60
N LEU A 110 9.26 -19.93 -1.76
CA LEU A 110 10.57 -19.35 -1.53
C LEU A 110 11.66 -20.34 -1.98
N TRP A 111 12.60 -19.86 -2.77
CA TRP A 111 13.80 -20.62 -3.17
C TRP A 111 15.05 -19.86 -2.76
N SER A 112 16.06 -20.57 -2.28
CA SER A 112 17.34 -20.00 -1.85
C SER A 112 18.50 -20.76 -2.50
N HIS A 113 19.36 -20.02 -3.17
CA HIS A 113 20.54 -20.53 -3.87
C HIS A 113 21.77 -19.69 -3.49
N GLY A 114 22.38 -20.01 -2.33
CA GLY A 114 23.52 -19.27 -1.82
C GLY A 114 23.13 -17.85 -1.38
N VAL A 115 23.60 -16.84 -2.10
CA VAL A 115 23.26 -15.42 -1.85
C VAL A 115 21.99 -14.98 -2.57
N ASP A 116 21.52 -15.76 -3.51
CA ASP A 116 20.37 -15.44 -4.35
C ASP A 116 19.09 -16.10 -3.81
N ASN A 117 18.07 -15.30 -3.56
CA ASN A 117 16.81 -15.77 -3.02
C ASN A 117 15.68 -15.28 -3.92
N TYR A 118 14.75 -16.16 -4.20
CA TYR A 118 13.60 -15.89 -5.08
C TYR A 118 12.30 -16.18 -4.34
N MET A 119 11.26 -15.46 -4.68
CA MET A 119 9.91 -15.69 -4.19
C MET A 119 8.91 -15.52 -5.32
N ALA A 120 7.95 -16.42 -5.38
CA ALA A 120 6.68 -16.19 -6.08
C ALA A 120 5.58 -16.11 -5.04
N TYR A 121 4.59 -15.25 -5.25
CA TYR A 121 3.49 -15.12 -4.30
C TYR A 121 2.15 -14.89 -4.99
N VAL A 122 1.11 -15.23 -4.28
CA VAL A 122 -0.26 -14.81 -4.51
C VAL A 122 -0.84 -14.32 -3.19
N THR A 123 -1.55 -13.21 -3.24
CA THR A 123 -2.35 -12.71 -2.12
C THR A 123 -3.69 -12.21 -2.64
N GLY A 124 -4.61 -11.93 -1.74
CA GLY A 124 -5.92 -11.42 -2.10
C GLY A 124 -6.48 -10.51 -1.02
N ASN A 125 -7.61 -9.89 -1.33
CA ASN A 125 -8.39 -9.11 -0.39
C ASN A 125 -9.78 -9.72 -0.26
N ILE A 126 -10.13 -10.12 0.96
CA ILE A 126 -11.49 -10.56 1.32
C ILE A 126 -12.18 -9.36 1.98
N PRO A 127 -13.22 -8.78 1.36
CA PRO A 127 -13.83 -7.54 1.79
C PRO A 127 -14.77 -7.76 2.98
N VAL A 128 -14.21 -8.04 4.14
CA VAL A 128 -14.92 -8.25 5.41
C VAL A 128 -14.73 -7.08 6.38
N GLY A 129 -13.92 -6.10 6.00
CA GLY A 129 -13.65 -4.90 6.78
C GLY A 129 -14.85 -3.96 6.85
N ASP A 130 -14.74 -2.98 7.74
CA ASP A 130 -15.78 -1.97 7.92
C ASP A 130 -15.78 -1.01 6.73
N TYR A 131 -16.78 -1.17 5.87
CA TYR A 131 -16.99 -0.38 4.66
C TYR A 131 -18.44 0.12 4.57
N ASP A 132 -18.59 1.39 4.23
CA ASP A 132 -19.86 2.03 3.93
C ASP A 132 -19.66 3.00 2.75
N PRO A 133 -20.34 2.82 1.59
CA PRO A 133 -20.17 3.65 0.42
C PRO A 133 -20.57 5.11 0.62
N THR A 134 -21.31 5.42 1.71
CA THR A 134 -21.74 6.78 2.05
C THR A 134 -20.76 7.52 2.96
N ARG A 135 -19.78 6.80 3.55
CA ARG A 135 -18.74 7.39 4.40
C ARG A 135 -17.53 7.84 3.57
N ILE A 136 -16.89 8.93 3.99
CA ILE A 136 -15.64 9.38 3.40
C ILE A 136 -14.48 8.48 3.82
N PRO A 137 -14.19 8.23 5.14
CA PRO A 137 -13.16 7.30 5.55
C PRO A 137 -13.73 5.87 5.64
N ASN A 138 -13.06 4.94 5.00
CA ASN A 138 -13.28 3.52 5.16
C ASN A 138 -11.93 2.84 5.43
N ILE A 139 -11.92 1.74 6.21
CA ILE A 139 -10.75 0.89 6.40
C ILE A 139 -10.88 -0.36 5.52
N GLY A 140 -12.08 -0.91 5.37
CA GLY A 140 -12.39 -1.90 4.36
C GLY A 140 -12.47 -1.27 2.96
N LEU A 141 -12.13 -2.03 1.93
CA LEU A 141 -12.15 -1.58 0.52
C LEU A 141 -13.53 -1.74 -0.12
N GLY A 142 -14.41 -2.56 0.47
CA GLY A 142 -15.74 -2.89 -0.09
C GLY A 142 -15.67 -3.74 -1.35
N HIS A 143 -14.51 -4.23 -1.75
CA HIS A 143 -14.35 -5.16 -2.88
C HIS A 143 -13.17 -6.11 -2.66
N GLY A 144 -13.23 -7.26 -3.30
CA GLY A 144 -12.14 -8.21 -3.34
C GLY A 144 -11.04 -7.80 -4.32
N ALA A 145 -9.86 -8.39 -4.16
CA ALA A 145 -8.76 -8.26 -5.10
C ALA A 145 -7.92 -9.55 -5.11
N ILE A 146 -7.18 -9.75 -6.18
CA ILE A 146 -6.11 -10.76 -6.28
C ILE A 146 -4.86 -10.05 -6.73
N ASP A 147 -3.76 -10.34 -6.06
CA ASP A 147 -2.43 -9.84 -6.37
C ASP A 147 -1.47 -11.01 -6.56
N ILE A 148 -0.69 -10.95 -7.64
CA ILE A 148 0.33 -11.95 -7.95
C ILE A 148 1.64 -11.26 -8.27
N GLY A 149 2.74 -11.86 -7.87
CA GLY A 149 4.04 -11.28 -8.14
C GLY A 149 5.21 -12.18 -7.79
N GLY A 150 6.37 -11.57 -7.84
CA GLY A 150 7.62 -12.22 -7.50
C GLY A 150 8.61 -11.28 -6.86
N ALA A 151 9.58 -11.86 -6.18
CA ALA A 151 10.64 -11.12 -5.54
C ALA A 151 12.00 -11.77 -5.79
N TYR A 152 13.01 -10.94 -5.74
CA TYR A 152 14.40 -11.33 -5.70
C TYR A 152 15.12 -10.62 -4.57
N THR A 153 15.96 -11.35 -3.84
CA THR A 153 16.85 -10.80 -2.83
C THR A 153 18.26 -11.37 -3.02
N TYR A 154 19.19 -10.47 -3.25
CA TYR A 154 20.60 -10.75 -3.07
C TYR A 154 20.97 -10.48 -1.61
N PHE A 155 21.50 -11.47 -0.91
CA PHE A 155 21.96 -11.31 0.46
C PHE A 155 23.33 -11.99 0.65
N ASP A 156 24.36 -11.17 0.81
CA ASP A 156 25.73 -11.64 1.12
C ASP A 156 26.04 -11.39 2.59
N PRO A 157 25.92 -12.42 3.45
CA PRO A 157 26.21 -12.29 4.87
C PRO A 157 27.69 -12.04 5.19
N ALA A 158 28.61 -12.36 4.26
CA ALA A 158 30.04 -12.12 4.45
C ALA A 158 30.40 -10.64 4.20
N ALA A 159 29.83 -10.06 3.17
CA ALA A 159 29.96 -8.63 2.86
C ALA A 159 28.99 -7.76 3.67
N GLY A 160 27.95 -8.34 4.26
CA GLY A 160 26.91 -7.63 4.98
C GLY A 160 25.99 -6.81 4.08
N ASN A 161 25.84 -7.19 2.81
CA ASN A 161 25.02 -6.44 1.85
C ASN A 161 23.74 -7.20 1.50
N GLU A 162 22.65 -6.46 1.43
CA GLU A 162 21.34 -6.95 0.98
C GLU A 162 20.76 -5.98 -0.05
N ILE A 163 20.24 -6.52 -1.17
CA ILE A 163 19.45 -5.79 -2.15
C ILE A 163 18.24 -6.65 -2.48
N SER A 164 17.06 -6.09 -2.35
CA SER A 164 15.81 -6.80 -2.59
C SER A 164 14.85 -5.99 -3.45
N GLY A 165 14.02 -6.70 -4.23
CA GLY A 165 12.94 -6.12 -5.00
C GLY A 165 11.77 -7.08 -5.10
N VAL A 166 10.56 -6.53 -5.04
CA VAL A 166 9.29 -7.23 -5.19
C VAL A 166 8.48 -6.51 -6.24
N ALA A 167 7.98 -7.23 -7.24
CA ALA A 167 7.07 -6.68 -8.26
C ALA A 167 5.79 -7.50 -8.32
N GLY A 168 4.66 -6.85 -8.49
CA GLY A 168 3.38 -7.51 -8.59
C GLY A 168 2.33 -6.74 -9.36
N LEU A 169 1.23 -7.44 -9.63
CA LEU A 169 0.05 -6.94 -10.31
C LEU A 169 -1.19 -7.27 -9.49
N THR A 170 -1.98 -6.25 -9.18
CA THR A 170 -3.24 -6.39 -8.47
C THR A 170 -4.40 -6.24 -9.44
N TYR A 171 -5.27 -7.24 -9.50
CA TYR A 171 -6.56 -7.18 -10.16
C TYR A 171 -7.66 -6.91 -9.12
N ASN A 172 -8.35 -5.79 -9.28
CA ASN A 172 -9.45 -5.38 -8.42
C ASN A 172 -10.77 -5.91 -8.94
N PHE A 173 -11.56 -6.56 -8.08
CA PHE A 173 -12.94 -6.90 -8.41
C PHE A 173 -13.84 -5.67 -8.32
N ARG A 174 -14.99 -5.75 -8.94
CA ARG A 174 -15.99 -4.70 -8.89
C ARG A 174 -16.56 -4.56 -7.48
N ASN A 175 -16.62 -3.36 -6.97
CA ASN A 175 -17.34 -3.05 -5.74
C ASN A 175 -18.85 -3.22 -6.00
N PRO A 176 -19.56 -4.08 -5.25
CA PRO A 176 -20.98 -4.36 -5.49
C PRO A 176 -21.89 -3.17 -5.16
N ASP A 177 -21.51 -2.33 -4.20
CA ASP A 177 -22.33 -1.21 -3.75
C ASP A 177 -22.24 -0.01 -4.67
N THR A 178 -21.04 0.30 -5.14
CA THR A 178 -20.78 1.46 -6.01
C THR A 178 -20.77 1.10 -7.49
N LEU A 179 -20.71 -0.18 -7.82
CA LEU A 179 -20.56 -0.71 -9.17
C LEU A 179 -19.30 -0.21 -9.90
N TYR A 180 -18.36 0.32 -9.14
CA TYR A 180 -17.06 0.82 -9.60
C TYR A 180 -16.00 -0.26 -9.51
N ARG A 181 -15.05 -0.24 -10.42
CA ARG A 181 -13.88 -1.11 -10.41
C ARG A 181 -12.64 -0.30 -10.73
N SER A 182 -11.67 -0.29 -9.82
CA SER A 182 -10.33 0.23 -10.06
C SER A 182 -9.63 -0.59 -11.13
N GLY A 183 -8.78 0.05 -11.91
CA GLY A 183 -7.96 -0.63 -12.91
C GLY A 183 -6.97 -1.62 -12.28
N ILE A 184 -6.16 -2.24 -13.14
CA ILE A 184 -5.06 -3.10 -12.71
C ILE A 184 -3.93 -2.21 -12.19
N ASP A 185 -3.40 -2.57 -11.02
CA ASP A 185 -2.30 -1.87 -10.38
C ASP A 185 -1.00 -2.66 -10.55
N PHE A 186 0.05 -1.96 -10.94
CA PHE A 186 1.42 -2.42 -10.84
C PHE A 186 2.06 -1.83 -9.60
N HIS A 187 2.78 -2.65 -8.84
CA HIS A 187 3.60 -2.17 -7.74
C HIS A 187 4.99 -2.80 -7.79
N PHE A 188 5.95 -2.00 -7.35
CA PHE A 188 7.34 -2.41 -7.19
C PHE A 188 7.88 -1.85 -5.90
N ASP A 189 8.35 -2.72 -5.02
CA ASP A 189 9.00 -2.37 -3.78
C ASP A 189 10.46 -2.81 -3.84
N TRP A 190 11.36 -1.99 -3.32
CA TRP A 190 12.77 -2.29 -3.29
C TRP A 190 13.45 -1.84 -1.99
N GLY A 191 14.58 -2.43 -1.70
CA GLY A 191 15.41 -2.06 -0.57
C GLY A 191 16.87 -2.43 -0.79
N ALA A 192 17.76 -1.61 -0.22
CA ALA A 192 19.17 -1.89 -0.13
C ALA A 192 19.64 -1.60 1.29
N SER A 193 20.33 -2.56 1.89
CA SER A 193 20.78 -2.48 3.29
C SER A 193 22.23 -2.93 3.43
N HIS A 194 22.89 -2.37 4.42
CA HIS A 194 24.19 -2.82 4.88
C HIS A 194 24.13 -3.19 6.36
N TYR A 195 24.61 -4.38 6.69
CA TYR A 195 24.68 -4.91 8.04
C TYR A 195 25.95 -4.40 8.73
N LEU A 196 25.79 -3.46 9.66
CA LEU A 196 26.88 -2.93 10.49
C LEU A 196 27.39 -3.96 11.49
N THR A 197 26.50 -4.83 11.94
CA THR A 197 26.80 -5.99 12.77
C THR A 197 25.96 -7.18 12.27
N LYS A 198 26.10 -8.36 12.86
CA LYS A 198 25.24 -9.51 12.55
C LYS A 198 23.74 -9.25 12.85
N GLN A 199 23.44 -8.21 13.61
CA GLN A 199 22.11 -7.90 14.12
C GLN A 199 21.56 -6.57 13.58
N LEU A 200 22.41 -5.55 13.45
CA LEU A 200 22.02 -4.19 13.10
C LEU A 200 22.28 -3.92 11.63
N PHE A 201 21.27 -3.48 10.91
CA PHE A 201 21.41 -2.98 9.54
C PHE A 201 20.82 -1.57 9.38
N LEU A 202 21.39 -0.85 8.44
CA LEU A 202 20.90 0.42 7.94
C LEU A 202 20.70 0.32 6.42
N GLY A 203 19.76 1.06 5.87
CA GLY A 203 19.51 1.03 4.45
C GLY A 203 18.57 2.10 3.96
N ILE A 204 18.26 1.98 2.69
CA ILE A 204 17.26 2.77 1.97
C ILE A 204 16.20 1.85 1.39
N VAL A 205 14.98 2.32 1.35
CA VAL A 205 13.83 1.60 0.79
C VAL A 205 13.04 2.52 -0.12
N GLY A 206 12.33 1.94 -1.06
CA GLY A 206 11.45 2.70 -1.90
C GLY A 206 10.35 1.83 -2.48
N TYR A 207 9.36 2.49 -3.05
CA TYR A 207 8.30 1.84 -3.81
C TYR A 207 7.84 2.70 -4.99
N ALA A 208 7.27 2.02 -5.96
CA ALA A 208 6.54 2.59 -7.07
C ALA A 208 5.16 1.93 -7.15
N TYR A 209 4.12 2.72 -7.22
CA TYR A 209 2.76 2.27 -7.48
C TYR A 209 2.25 2.98 -8.71
N GLN A 210 1.68 2.23 -9.64
CA GLN A 210 1.11 2.76 -10.88
C GLN A 210 -0.09 1.93 -11.30
N GLN A 211 -1.26 2.52 -11.35
CA GLN A 211 -2.41 1.91 -12.01
C GLN A 211 -2.18 1.96 -13.52
N ILE A 212 -2.17 0.78 -14.16
CA ILE A 212 -1.79 0.63 -15.57
C ILE A 212 -2.98 0.56 -16.53
N THR A 213 -4.18 0.28 -16.03
CA THR A 213 -5.43 0.33 -16.80
C THR A 213 -6.41 1.34 -16.22
N ASP A 214 -7.35 1.80 -17.04
CA ASP A 214 -8.37 2.72 -16.60
C ASP A 214 -9.36 2.06 -15.64
N ASP A 215 -9.95 2.89 -14.77
CA ASP A 215 -11.10 2.50 -13.97
C ASP A 215 -12.29 2.19 -14.87
N SER A 216 -13.21 1.38 -14.38
CA SER A 216 -14.38 0.93 -15.13
C SER A 216 -15.61 0.77 -14.22
N GLY A 217 -16.79 0.57 -14.83
CA GLY A 217 -18.03 0.40 -14.11
C GLY A 217 -18.96 1.61 -14.24
N GLN A 218 -19.81 1.85 -13.23
CA GLN A 218 -20.82 2.89 -13.32
C GLN A 218 -20.18 4.28 -13.29
N ASN A 219 -20.22 4.95 -14.46
CA ASN A 219 -19.86 6.35 -14.70
C ASN A 219 -18.63 6.90 -13.93
N PRO A 220 -17.45 6.78 -14.43
CA PRO A 220 -16.40 7.71 -14.07
C PRO A 220 -16.75 9.07 -14.76
N ILE A 221 -17.56 9.90 -14.10
CA ILE A 221 -17.90 11.26 -14.56
C ILE A 221 -16.63 12.08 -14.87
N LEU A 222 -15.52 11.70 -14.27
CA LEU A 222 -14.23 12.38 -14.33
C LEU A 222 -13.14 11.62 -15.12
N GLY A 223 -13.47 10.49 -15.74
CA GLY A 223 -12.52 9.66 -16.52
C GLY A 223 -11.94 8.49 -15.73
N GLY A 224 -11.13 7.67 -16.41
CA GLY A 224 -10.42 6.55 -15.78
C GLY A 224 -9.16 7.03 -15.08
N PHE A 225 -9.23 7.21 -13.76
CA PHE A 225 -8.11 7.72 -12.97
C PHE A 225 -6.99 6.69 -12.86
N ARG A 226 -5.93 6.84 -13.64
CA ARG A 226 -4.71 6.07 -13.43
C ARG A 226 -3.90 6.69 -12.30
N SER A 227 -4.02 6.13 -11.11
CA SER A 227 -3.29 6.62 -9.93
C SER A 227 -1.83 6.20 -9.97
N ARG A 228 -0.96 7.05 -9.42
CA ARG A 228 0.48 6.81 -9.33
C ARG A 228 1.05 7.50 -8.10
N VAL A 229 2.06 6.87 -7.49
CA VAL A 229 2.90 7.49 -6.46
C VAL A 229 4.22 6.74 -6.35
N PHE A 230 5.27 7.43 -5.99
CA PHE A 230 6.57 6.88 -5.62
C PHE A 230 6.89 7.24 -4.18
N GLY A 231 7.63 6.38 -3.50
CA GLY A 231 8.12 6.64 -2.15
C GLY A 231 9.56 6.22 -2.01
N VAL A 232 10.34 6.96 -1.23
CA VAL A 232 11.72 6.64 -0.87
C VAL A 232 12.00 7.09 0.55
N GLY A 233 12.88 6.37 1.24
CA GLY A 233 13.30 6.78 2.56
C GLY A 233 14.25 5.80 3.25
N PRO A 234 14.65 6.12 4.49
CA PRO A 234 15.57 5.31 5.26
C PRO A 234 14.89 4.09 5.88
N GLN A 235 15.70 3.08 6.16
CA GLN A 235 15.35 1.97 7.06
C GLN A 235 16.47 1.66 8.03
N ILE A 236 16.06 1.18 9.21
CA ILE A 236 16.94 0.59 10.23
C ILE A 236 16.27 -0.67 10.75
N GLY A 237 17.05 -1.70 11.03
CA GLY A 237 16.51 -2.90 11.63
C GLY A 237 17.50 -3.59 12.54
N TYR A 238 16.94 -4.32 13.50
CA TYR A 238 17.71 -5.04 14.50
C TYR A 238 17.13 -6.43 14.72
N GLY A 239 17.98 -7.45 14.56
CA GLY A 239 17.66 -8.85 14.82
C GLY A 239 18.13 -9.26 16.21
N PHE A 240 17.35 -10.04 16.94
CA PHE A 240 17.66 -10.50 18.28
C PHE A 240 17.08 -11.88 18.56
N PRO A 241 17.74 -12.70 19.39
CA PRO A 241 17.20 -13.99 19.81
C PRO A 241 16.06 -13.80 20.82
N VAL A 242 15.05 -14.66 20.73
CA VAL A 242 13.92 -14.73 21.68
C VAL A 242 13.71 -16.19 22.05
N ALA A 243 14.34 -16.67 23.11
CA ALA A 243 14.41 -18.09 23.44
C ALA A 243 14.89 -18.93 22.23
N ASP A 244 14.10 -19.90 21.79
CA ASP A 244 14.40 -20.74 20.62
C ASP A 244 13.94 -20.11 19.29
N MET A 245 13.51 -18.85 19.33
CA MET A 245 13.00 -18.11 18.19
C MET A 245 13.92 -16.97 17.83
N GLN A 246 13.70 -16.39 16.65
CA GLN A 246 14.39 -15.21 16.16
C GLN A 246 13.39 -14.06 16.04
N GLY A 247 13.69 -12.95 16.71
CA GLY A 247 12.97 -11.70 16.62
C GLY A 247 13.66 -10.74 15.68
N SER A 248 12.89 -9.88 15.02
CA SER A 248 13.42 -8.70 14.33
C SER A 248 12.51 -7.51 14.52
N LEU A 249 13.11 -6.35 14.65
CA LEU A 249 12.41 -5.06 14.68
C LEU A 249 12.97 -4.17 13.58
N SER A 250 12.13 -3.62 12.74
CA SER A 250 12.55 -2.69 11.70
C SER A 250 11.67 -1.45 11.68
N LEU A 251 12.29 -0.30 11.45
CA LEU A 251 11.63 0.98 11.23
C LEU A 251 11.96 1.46 9.83
N ARG A 252 10.93 1.82 9.06
CA ARG A 252 11.02 2.38 7.72
C ARG A 252 10.25 3.68 7.67
N GLY A 253 10.79 4.65 6.97
CA GLY A 253 10.10 5.91 6.69
C GLY A 253 10.13 6.18 5.19
N TYR A 254 9.05 6.73 4.64
CA TYR A 254 8.97 7.08 3.23
C TYR A 254 8.47 8.51 3.08
N GLY A 255 9.14 9.29 2.24
CA GLY A 255 8.60 10.50 1.65
C GLY A 255 8.03 10.18 0.26
N GLU A 256 6.79 10.58 0.02
CA GLU A 256 6.11 10.31 -1.25
C GLU A 256 6.24 11.47 -2.23
N PHE A 257 6.34 11.16 -3.51
CA PHE A 257 6.46 12.13 -4.59
C PHE A 257 5.87 11.59 -5.91
N GLY A 258 5.75 12.48 -6.90
CA GLY A 258 5.28 12.11 -8.24
C GLY A 258 3.85 11.59 -8.28
N ALA A 259 3.03 11.93 -7.28
CA ALA A 259 1.64 11.51 -7.21
C ALA A 259 0.81 12.07 -8.36
N ALA A 260 -0.06 11.23 -8.90
CA ALA A 260 -1.10 11.59 -9.86
C ALA A 260 -2.39 10.87 -9.47
N ASN A 261 -3.51 11.57 -9.48
CA ASN A 261 -4.85 11.08 -9.13
C ASN A 261 -4.94 10.42 -7.74
N ARG A 262 -4.06 10.77 -6.83
CA ARG A 262 -4.05 10.36 -5.41
C ARG A 262 -3.23 11.33 -4.56
N PRO A 263 -3.46 11.38 -3.23
CA PRO A 263 -2.61 12.12 -2.32
C PRO A 263 -1.17 11.58 -2.29
N SER A 264 -0.21 12.45 -1.99
CA SER A 264 1.13 12.08 -1.53
C SER A 264 1.39 12.66 -0.14
N GLY A 265 2.30 12.05 0.58
CA GLY A 265 2.61 12.47 1.93
C GLY A 265 3.88 11.81 2.44
N TRP A 266 3.80 11.35 3.65
CA TRP A 266 4.82 10.50 4.26
C TRP A 266 4.15 9.35 5.02
N ASN A 267 4.87 8.25 5.16
CA ASN A 267 4.43 7.14 5.98
C ASN A 267 5.60 6.50 6.72
N THR A 268 5.31 5.86 7.84
CA THR A 268 6.28 5.11 8.64
C THR A 268 5.73 3.76 9.03
N TRP A 269 6.60 2.77 9.05
CA TRP A 269 6.28 1.39 9.38
C TRP A 269 7.22 0.89 10.46
N LEU A 270 6.68 0.55 11.62
CA LEU A 270 7.39 -0.23 12.62
C LEU A 270 6.94 -1.69 12.50
N THR A 271 7.86 -2.57 12.15
CA THR A 271 7.57 -3.99 11.96
C THR A 271 8.30 -4.80 13.01
N PHE A 272 7.55 -5.62 13.73
CA PHE A 272 8.07 -6.67 14.61
C PHE A 272 7.75 -8.03 13.99
N THR A 273 8.77 -8.87 13.84
CA THR A 273 8.62 -10.24 13.34
C THR A 273 9.22 -11.20 14.36
N ILE A 274 8.55 -12.32 14.56
CA ILE A 274 9.05 -13.43 15.35
C ILE A 274 8.86 -14.72 14.54
N SER A 275 9.89 -15.53 14.45
CA SER A 275 9.88 -16.80 13.71
C SER A 275 10.71 -17.84 14.43
N PRO A 276 10.42 -19.14 14.26
CA PRO A 276 11.30 -20.21 14.76
C PRO A 276 12.73 -19.99 14.24
N SER A 277 13.72 -20.23 15.09
CA SER A 277 15.11 -20.24 14.67
C SER A 277 15.33 -21.32 13.61
N ALA A 278 16.02 -20.99 12.53
CA ALA A 278 16.36 -21.99 11.54
C ALA A 278 17.23 -23.07 12.17
N PRO A 279 17.05 -24.37 11.85
CA PRO A 279 18.02 -25.41 12.19
C PRO A 279 19.41 -24.97 11.74
N ALA A 280 20.43 -25.27 12.54
CA ALA A 280 21.81 -24.77 12.34
C ALA A 280 22.39 -25.00 10.92
N ALA A 281 21.90 -25.98 10.18
CA ALA A 281 22.26 -26.25 8.79
C ALA A 281 21.58 -25.30 7.76
N ILE A 282 20.48 -24.68 8.14
CA ILE A 282 19.68 -23.76 7.27
C ILE A 282 19.88 -22.29 7.69
N ALA A 283 20.57 -22.05 8.81
CA ALA A 283 20.81 -20.71 9.37
C ALA A 283 21.59 -19.75 8.44
N ARG A 284 22.06 -20.24 7.29
CA ARG A 284 22.74 -19.40 6.26
C ARG A 284 21.78 -18.68 5.32
N THR A 285 20.45 -18.85 5.43
CA THR A 285 19.53 -18.42 4.36
C THR A 285 18.28 -17.68 4.84
N LYS A 286 18.11 -17.34 6.12
CA LYS A 286 16.86 -16.74 6.62
C LYS A 286 17.00 -15.31 7.10
N HIS A 287 17.05 -14.38 6.17
CA HIS A 287 16.56 -13.02 6.36
C HIS A 287 15.75 -12.57 5.14
N LEU A 288 14.78 -13.39 4.74
CA LEU A 288 13.75 -12.92 3.83
C LEU A 288 12.86 -11.96 4.61
N VAL A 289 12.98 -10.70 4.29
CA VAL A 289 12.08 -9.65 4.76
C VAL A 289 10.72 -9.91 4.15
N VAL A 290 9.83 -10.54 4.92
CA VAL A 290 8.41 -10.56 4.58
C VAL A 290 7.88 -9.15 4.79
N LYS A 291 7.44 -8.52 3.73
CA LYS A 291 6.70 -7.26 3.76
C LYS A 291 5.24 -7.48 4.07
#